data_10eca5df3b0aca1400e760e93b017fc4
#
_entry.id   10eca5df3b0aca1400e760e93b017fc4
#
_cell.length_a   1.000
_cell.length_b   1.000
_cell.length_c   1.000
_cell.angle_alpha   90.00
_cell.angle_beta   90.00
_cell.angle_gamma   90.00
#
_symmetry.space_group_name_H-M   'P 1'
#
loop_
_entity.id
_entity.type
_entity.pdbx_description
1 polymer ?
#
loop_
_entity_poly.entity_id
_entity_poly.type
_entity_poly.pdbx_seq_one_letter_code
_entity_poly.pdbx_strand_id
1 'polypeptide(L)'
;MNFDVIIIGAGPGGIFAAYELMQRKPELKVAVFEAGHALNKRHCPIDGKKVKTCIGCKSCSIMSGFGGAGAFSDGKYNITNDFGGTLYEYIGKKQALELMQYVDAINLRYGGEGTKLYSTAGTRFKTLCIQHDLHLLDASVRHLGTDINYVVLENLYNDLKEKVAFFFDTPVLSVAAAGKGYDVICADSTYHCDNCIISVGRIGSKWMEKVCKEMDIPTKSNRVDLGVRVELPAAVFAHLTDELYESKIVYRTEKYGDKVRTFCMNPKGAVVNENTNGIITVNGHSYEDPALQTENTNFALLVSKHFSEPFKDSNGYGESIARLSNMLGGGVIVQRFGDLIRGRRSTENRIEEAFITPTLQATPGDLSLVLPKRILDGIIEMIYALDKVAPGTANDDTLLYGVEVKFYNMEVAVNDQLECCYPGLYIIGDGSGITHSLSHASASGVHVARCITQ
;
A
#
# COMPACT_ATOMS: atom_id res chain seq x y z
N MET A 1 -33.87 7.70 -3.26
CA MET A 1 -33.93 6.20 -3.31
C MET A 1 -33.42 5.69 -1.97
N ASN A 2 -34.02 4.63 -1.45
CA ASN A 2 -33.63 4.05 -0.18
C ASN A 2 -33.00 2.69 -0.40
N PHE A 3 -31.91 2.43 0.31
CA PHE A 3 -31.17 1.19 0.32
C PHE A 3 -31.05 0.66 1.75
N ASP A 4 -30.88 -0.64 1.91
CA ASP A 4 -30.59 -1.22 3.23
C ASP A 4 -29.11 -0.96 3.60
N VAL A 5 -28.22 -1.03 2.58
CA VAL A 5 -26.78 -0.76 2.75
C VAL A 5 -26.25 0.09 1.59
N ILE A 6 -25.56 1.16 1.93
CA ILE A 6 -24.75 1.92 0.96
C ILE A 6 -23.27 1.72 1.28
N ILE A 7 -22.49 1.39 0.23
CA ILE A 7 -21.03 1.27 0.27
C ILE A 7 -20.42 2.42 -0.52
N ILE A 8 -19.52 3.18 0.11
CA ILE A 8 -18.81 4.29 -0.51
C ILE A 8 -17.39 3.85 -0.83
N GLY A 9 -17.09 3.66 -2.12
CA GLY A 9 -15.83 3.18 -2.66
C GLY A 9 -15.92 1.73 -3.16
N ALA A 10 -15.60 1.54 -4.43
CA ALA A 10 -15.53 0.25 -5.10
C ALA A 10 -14.09 -0.31 -5.16
N GLY A 11 -13.28 -0.05 -4.13
CA GLY A 11 -12.00 -0.72 -3.90
C GLY A 11 -12.20 -2.13 -3.33
N PRO A 12 -11.11 -2.86 -3.01
CA PRO A 12 -11.18 -4.23 -2.51
C PRO A 12 -12.12 -4.39 -1.32
N GLY A 13 -12.07 -3.48 -0.33
CA GLY A 13 -12.96 -3.53 0.84
C GLY A 13 -14.45 -3.44 0.46
N GLY A 14 -14.81 -2.51 -0.42
CA GLY A 14 -16.20 -2.32 -0.84
C GLY A 14 -16.71 -3.46 -1.72
N ILE A 15 -15.88 -3.98 -2.64
CA ILE A 15 -16.24 -5.12 -3.49
C ILE A 15 -16.51 -6.37 -2.66
N PHE A 16 -15.62 -6.70 -1.72
CA PHE A 16 -15.78 -7.89 -0.88
C PHE A 16 -16.89 -7.72 0.17
N ALA A 17 -17.18 -6.50 0.62
CA ALA A 17 -18.37 -6.23 1.43
C ALA A 17 -19.66 -6.49 0.61
N ALA A 18 -19.75 -5.94 -0.59
CA ALA A 18 -20.89 -6.18 -1.48
C ALA A 18 -21.06 -7.67 -1.82
N TYR A 19 -19.95 -8.36 -2.11
CA TYR A 19 -19.96 -9.80 -2.38
C TYR A 19 -20.53 -10.59 -1.20
N GLU A 20 -19.98 -10.40 0.00
CA GLU A 20 -20.40 -11.16 1.19
C GLU A 20 -21.85 -10.84 1.61
N LEU A 21 -22.30 -9.57 1.48
CA LEU A 21 -23.71 -9.20 1.71
C LEU A 21 -24.64 -10.00 0.79
N MET A 22 -24.33 -10.07 -0.51
CA MET A 22 -25.14 -10.80 -1.50
C MET A 22 -25.09 -12.32 -1.32
N GLN A 23 -23.99 -12.87 -0.78
CA GLN A 23 -23.93 -14.30 -0.47
C GLN A 23 -24.78 -14.66 0.77
N ARG A 24 -24.88 -13.76 1.73
CA ARG A 24 -25.56 -14.03 3.00
C ARG A 24 -27.03 -13.62 3.03
N LYS A 25 -27.34 -12.46 2.46
CA LYS A 25 -28.69 -11.89 2.41
C LYS A 25 -28.96 -11.26 1.03
N PRO A 26 -29.23 -12.09 0.00
CA PRO A 26 -29.40 -11.60 -1.38
C PRO A 26 -30.63 -10.69 -1.57
N GLU A 27 -31.54 -10.65 -0.59
CA GLU A 27 -32.72 -9.78 -0.58
C GLU A 27 -32.39 -8.31 -0.23
N LEU A 28 -31.22 -8.02 0.32
CA LEU A 28 -30.83 -6.66 0.69
C LEU A 28 -30.65 -5.78 -0.55
N LYS A 29 -31.19 -4.58 -0.47
CA LYS A 29 -30.95 -3.52 -1.47
C LYS A 29 -29.63 -2.84 -1.17
N VAL A 30 -28.58 -3.24 -1.89
CA VAL A 30 -27.22 -2.72 -1.72
C VAL A 30 -26.87 -1.79 -2.88
N ALA A 31 -26.27 -0.64 -2.56
CA ALA A 31 -25.70 0.27 -3.54
C ALA A 31 -24.20 0.50 -3.28
N VAL A 32 -23.42 0.65 -4.34
CA VAL A 32 -22.00 1.01 -4.28
C VAL A 32 -21.79 2.32 -5.04
N PHE A 33 -21.28 3.34 -4.38
CA PHE A 33 -20.93 4.63 -4.95
C PHE A 33 -19.41 4.70 -5.17
N GLU A 34 -19.00 4.98 -6.39
CA GLU A 34 -17.59 5.08 -6.77
C GLU A 34 -17.35 6.40 -7.52
N ALA A 35 -16.33 7.13 -7.08
CA ALA A 35 -15.96 8.40 -7.67
C ALA A 35 -15.31 8.27 -9.07
N GLY A 36 -14.73 7.10 -9.35
CA GLY A 36 -14.09 6.79 -10.62
C GLY A 36 -14.94 5.89 -11.52
N HIS A 37 -14.31 5.43 -12.60
CA HIS A 37 -14.97 4.73 -13.67
C HIS A 37 -15.23 3.24 -13.38
N ALA A 38 -16.20 2.64 -14.09
CA ALA A 38 -16.32 1.19 -14.20
C ALA A 38 -15.04 0.57 -14.78
N LEU A 39 -14.76 -0.69 -14.45
CA LEU A 39 -13.48 -1.36 -14.74
C LEU A 39 -13.07 -1.23 -16.22
N ASN A 40 -13.99 -1.51 -17.14
CA ASN A 40 -13.76 -1.46 -18.59
C ASN A 40 -13.57 -0.04 -19.16
N LYS A 41 -13.88 1.00 -18.40
CA LYS A 41 -13.69 2.41 -18.78
C LYS A 41 -12.45 3.03 -18.16
N ARG A 42 -11.75 2.30 -17.30
CA ARG A 42 -10.52 2.77 -16.65
C ARG A 42 -9.37 2.71 -17.64
N HIS A 43 -8.93 3.85 -18.10
CA HIS A 43 -7.81 3.97 -19.01
C HIS A 43 -6.95 5.19 -18.64
N CYS A 44 -5.65 4.95 -18.44
CA CYS A 44 -4.70 6.04 -18.26
C CYS A 44 -4.29 6.60 -19.62
N PRO A 45 -4.33 7.93 -19.83
CA PRO A 45 -3.96 8.53 -21.11
C PRO A 45 -2.45 8.47 -21.41
N ILE A 46 -1.61 8.11 -20.44
CA ILE A 46 -0.17 7.94 -20.65
C ILE A 46 0.05 6.72 -21.56
N ASP A 47 0.56 6.99 -22.78
CA ASP A 47 0.84 5.98 -23.81
C ASP A 47 2.35 5.84 -24.12
N GLY A 48 3.20 6.62 -23.44
CA GLY A 48 4.65 6.67 -23.62
C GLY A 48 5.10 7.32 -24.95
N LYS A 49 4.14 7.67 -25.82
CA LYS A 49 4.41 8.26 -27.16
C LYS A 49 3.93 9.71 -27.23
N LYS A 50 2.60 9.92 -27.18
CA LYS A 50 1.98 11.25 -27.25
C LYS A 50 1.89 11.88 -25.85
N VAL A 51 1.47 11.10 -24.87
CA VAL A 51 1.37 11.52 -23.49
C VAL A 51 2.40 10.75 -22.67
N LYS A 52 3.51 11.41 -22.33
CA LYS A 52 4.65 10.80 -21.64
C LYS A 52 4.61 10.97 -20.13
N THR A 53 3.87 11.95 -19.63
CA THR A 53 3.80 12.32 -18.21
C THR A 53 2.35 12.44 -17.75
N CYS A 54 2.13 12.37 -16.43
CA CYS A 54 0.80 12.51 -15.85
C CYS A 54 0.19 13.89 -16.16
N ILE A 55 -1.04 13.88 -16.68
CA ILE A 55 -1.78 15.10 -17.07
C ILE A 55 -2.73 15.61 -15.95
N GLY A 56 -2.74 14.97 -14.77
CA GLY A 56 -3.58 15.39 -13.65
C GLY A 56 -5.08 15.24 -13.90
N CYS A 57 -5.53 14.07 -14.37
CA CYS A 57 -6.95 13.80 -14.64
C CYS A 57 -7.83 14.12 -13.42
N LYS A 58 -9.05 14.65 -13.65
CA LYS A 58 -10.03 14.93 -12.59
C LYS A 58 -10.38 13.68 -11.76
N SER A 59 -10.48 12.52 -12.41
CA SER A 59 -10.51 11.21 -11.77
C SER A 59 -9.37 10.37 -12.35
N CYS A 60 -8.46 9.93 -11.48
CA CYS A 60 -7.30 9.15 -11.90
C CYS A 60 -7.71 7.70 -12.16
N SER A 61 -7.72 7.27 -13.42
CA SER A 61 -8.09 5.90 -13.80
C SER A 61 -7.19 4.81 -13.21
N ILE A 62 -5.98 5.14 -12.75
CA ILE A 62 -5.11 4.18 -12.05
C ILE A 62 -5.51 4.03 -10.58
N MET A 63 -5.89 5.12 -9.92
CA MET A 63 -6.12 5.15 -8.48
C MET A 63 -7.59 5.01 -8.08
N SER A 64 -8.53 5.41 -8.95
CA SER A 64 -9.97 5.44 -8.69
C SER A 64 -10.75 4.61 -9.71
N GLY A 65 -11.89 4.08 -9.30
CA GLY A 65 -12.77 3.24 -10.08
C GLY A 65 -12.90 1.84 -9.52
N PHE A 66 -13.66 0.97 -10.17
CA PHE A 66 -13.87 -0.40 -9.72
C PHE A 66 -12.54 -1.15 -9.55
N GLY A 67 -12.33 -1.76 -8.40
CA GLY A 67 -11.07 -2.39 -7.98
C GLY A 67 -10.10 -1.43 -7.28
N GLY A 68 -10.39 -0.11 -7.23
CA GLY A 68 -9.54 0.90 -6.62
C GLY A 68 -8.13 0.94 -7.24
N ALA A 69 -7.12 1.37 -6.49
CA ALA A 69 -5.72 1.32 -6.90
C ALA A 69 -5.21 -0.12 -7.10
N GLY A 70 -5.90 -1.10 -6.50
CA GLY A 70 -5.57 -2.52 -6.62
C GLY A 70 -5.75 -3.09 -8.02
N ALA A 71 -6.66 -2.55 -8.84
CA ALA A 71 -6.99 -3.10 -10.16
C ALA A 71 -5.81 -3.11 -11.14
N PHE A 72 -4.90 -2.16 -11.02
CA PHE A 72 -3.72 -2.04 -11.88
C PHE A 72 -2.41 -2.26 -11.10
N SER A 73 -2.51 -2.84 -9.91
CA SER A 73 -1.34 -3.30 -9.14
C SER A 73 -0.91 -4.68 -9.66
N ASP A 74 0.20 -5.16 -9.13
CA ASP A 74 0.70 -6.52 -9.39
C ASP A 74 -0.12 -7.64 -8.71
N GLY A 75 -1.26 -7.30 -8.10
CA GLY A 75 -2.18 -8.28 -7.53
C GLY A 75 -1.59 -9.12 -6.40
N LYS A 76 -0.77 -8.53 -5.53
CA LYS A 76 -0.22 -9.22 -4.36
C LYS A 76 -1.22 -9.25 -3.21
N TYR A 77 -1.73 -10.44 -2.92
CA TYR A 77 -2.58 -10.70 -1.77
C TYR A 77 -1.73 -11.30 -0.64
N ASN A 78 -1.45 -10.48 0.37
CA ASN A 78 -0.63 -10.88 1.52
C ASN A 78 -1.52 -11.48 2.61
N ILE A 79 -1.33 -12.75 2.94
CA ILE A 79 -2.05 -13.48 3.99
C ILE A 79 -1.16 -13.51 5.22
N THR A 80 -1.25 -12.49 6.06
CA THR A 80 -0.40 -12.31 7.25
C THR A 80 -0.96 -11.24 8.17
N ASN A 81 -0.63 -11.32 9.45
CA ASN A 81 -0.86 -10.26 10.44
C ASN A 81 0.36 -9.36 10.68
N ASP A 82 1.52 -9.69 10.09
CA ASP A 82 2.79 -9.00 10.40
C ASP A 82 2.95 -7.70 9.63
N PHE A 83 2.20 -7.55 8.52
CA PHE A 83 2.17 -6.33 7.73
C PHE A 83 0.89 -6.23 6.86
N GLY A 84 0.63 -5.05 6.31
CA GLY A 84 -0.53 -4.80 5.44
C GLY A 84 -1.76 -4.27 6.17
N GLY A 85 -1.67 -4.09 7.48
CA GLY A 85 -2.74 -3.52 8.30
C GLY A 85 -2.70 -4.01 9.74
N THR A 86 -3.59 -3.45 10.55
CA THR A 86 -3.77 -3.78 11.97
C THR A 86 -5.14 -4.39 12.26
N LEU A 87 -5.80 -4.95 11.25
CA LEU A 87 -7.13 -5.56 11.38
C LEU A 87 -7.22 -6.56 12.55
N TYR A 88 -6.12 -7.29 12.79
CA TYR A 88 -6.04 -8.26 13.88
C TYR A 88 -6.15 -7.66 15.29
N GLU A 89 -5.90 -6.38 15.46
CA GLU A 89 -6.05 -5.69 16.74
C GLU A 89 -7.52 -5.51 17.13
N TYR A 90 -8.41 -5.49 16.14
CA TYR A 90 -9.85 -5.35 16.31
C TYR A 90 -10.55 -6.71 16.41
N ILE A 91 -10.23 -7.66 15.53
CA ILE A 91 -10.97 -8.91 15.39
C ILE A 91 -10.20 -10.15 15.86
N GLY A 92 -8.95 -9.98 16.30
CA GLY A 92 -8.06 -11.06 16.71
C GLY A 92 -7.31 -11.70 15.53
N LYS A 93 -6.09 -12.19 15.85
CA LYS A 93 -5.14 -12.70 14.83
C LYS A 93 -5.67 -13.88 14.02
N LYS A 94 -6.36 -14.82 14.69
CA LYS A 94 -6.88 -16.02 14.03
C LYS A 94 -7.96 -15.66 13.02
N GLN A 95 -8.94 -14.87 13.43
CA GLN A 95 -10.04 -14.46 12.58
C GLN A 95 -9.58 -13.61 11.40
N ALA A 96 -8.62 -12.71 11.60
CA ALA A 96 -8.04 -11.92 10.52
C ALA A 96 -7.39 -12.79 9.44
N LEU A 97 -6.62 -13.81 9.84
CA LEU A 97 -6.01 -14.77 8.90
C LEU A 97 -7.06 -15.62 8.17
N GLU A 98 -8.06 -16.13 8.88
CA GLU A 98 -9.15 -16.91 8.28
C GLU A 98 -9.92 -16.11 7.23
N LEU A 99 -10.16 -14.82 7.49
CA LEU A 99 -10.82 -13.93 6.52
C LEU A 99 -9.93 -13.66 5.29
N MET A 100 -8.63 -13.46 5.48
CA MET A 100 -7.71 -13.29 4.34
C MET A 100 -7.60 -14.57 3.50
N GLN A 101 -7.62 -15.75 4.12
CA GLN A 101 -7.67 -17.05 3.41
C GLN A 101 -9.00 -17.22 2.67
N TYR A 102 -10.10 -16.79 3.25
CA TYR A 102 -11.41 -16.80 2.58
C TYR A 102 -11.42 -15.89 1.35
N VAL A 103 -10.82 -14.70 1.45
CA VAL A 103 -10.63 -13.79 0.31
C VAL A 103 -9.78 -14.45 -0.78
N ASP A 104 -8.68 -15.13 -0.42
CA ASP A 104 -7.84 -15.85 -1.38
C ASP A 104 -8.65 -16.95 -2.11
N ALA A 105 -9.48 -17.71 -1.38
CA ALA A 105 -10.34 -18.73 -1.98
C ALA A 105 -11.36 -18.14 -2.97
N ILE A 106 -11.88 -16.93 -2.70
CA ILE A 106 -12.74 -16.21 -3.64
C ILE A 106 -11.94 -15.82 -4.90
N ASN A 107 -10.76 -15.22 -4.73
CA ASN A 107 -9.92 -14.84 -5.86
C ASN A 107 -9.60 -16.04 -6.77
N LEU A 108 -9.28 -17.20 -6.18
CA LEU A 108 -9.06 -18.43 -6.95
C LEU A 108 -10.29 -18.82 -7.76
N ARG A 109 -11.48 -18.83 -7.14
CA ARG A 109 -12.75 -19.18 -7.80
C ARG A 109 -13.09 -18.24 -8.98
N TYR A 110 -12.72 -16.97 -8.88
CA TYR A 110 -13.04 -15.95 -9.89
C TYR A 110 -11.96 -15.77 -10.95
N GLY A 111 -10.98 -16.69 -11.04
CA GLY A 111 -10.01 -16.71 -12.14
C GLY A 111 -8.54 -16.77 -11.71
N GLY A 112 -8.27 -16.80 -10.39
CA GLY A 112 -6.91 -16.92 -9.87
C GLY A 112 -6.35 -18.35 -9.80
N GLU A 113 -7.10 -19.36 -10.27
CA GLU A 113 -6.65 -20.76 -10.25
C GLU A 113 -5.32 -20.94 -11.00
N GLY A 114 -4.44 -21.79 -10.44
CA GLY A 114 -3.11 -22.06 -11.02
C GLY A 114 -2.03 -21.05 -10.63
N THR A 115 -2.37 -19.94 -9.97
CA THR A 115 -1.36 -18.98 -9.49
C THR A 115 -0.62 -19.51 -8.26
N LYS A 116 0.69 -19.21 -8.20
CA LYS A 116 1.57 -19.69 -7.12
C LYS A 116 1.28 -18.95 -5.82
N LEU A 117 1.21 -19.69 -4.72
CA LEU A 117 1.26 -19.16 -3.37
C LEU A 117 2.68 -19.29 -2.84
N TYR A 118 3.35 -18.19 -2.62
CA TYR A 118 4.64 -18.14 -1.95
C TYR A 118 4.44 -18.15 -0.44
N SER A 119 5.34 -18.77 0.31
CA SER A 119 5.22 -18.83 1.77
C SER A 119 6.59 -18.80 2.44
N THR A 120 6.68 -18.09 3.56
CA THR A 120 7.85 -18.12 4.44
C THR A 120 7.83 -19.31 5.41
N ALA A 121 6.77 -20.12 5.40
CA ALA A 121 6.66 -21.28 6.27
C ALA A 121 7.71 -22.34 5.90
N GLY A 122 8.50 -22.76 6.88
CA GLY A 122 9.51 -23.81 6.71
C GLY A 122 10.76 -23.40 5.92
N THR A 123 10.91 -22.15 5.52
CA THR A 123 12.11 -21.69 4.83
C THR A 123 13.33 -21.65 5.76
N ARG A 124 14.49 -22.05 5.22
CA ARG A 124 15.79 -21.95 5.91
C ARG A 124 16.19 -20.49 6.23
N PHE A 125 15.67 -19.53 5.46
CA PHE A 125 16.01 -18.12 5.64
C PHE A 125 15.51 -17.55 6.96
N LYS A 126 14.47 -18.12 7.56
CA LYS A 126 14.00 -17.72 8.89
C LYS A 126 15.10 -17.96 9.95
N THR A 127 15.70 -19.15 9.92
CA THR A 127 16.79 -19.50 10.83
C THR A 127 18.04 -18.64 10.55
N LEU A 128 18.38 -18.45 9.28
CA LEU A 128 19.51 -17.59 8.88
C LEU A 128 19.33 -16.15 9.36
N CYS A 129 18.15 -15.58 9.22
CA CYS A 129 17.84 -14.25 9.73
C CYS A 129 18.01 -14.17 11.25
N ILE A 130 17.45 -15.12 11.99
CA ILE A 130 17.55 -15.16 13.46
C ILE A 130 19.02 -15.23 13.94
N GLN A 131 19.87 -15.97 13.25
CA GLN A 131 21.31 -16.09 13.56
C GLN A 131 22.06 -14.74 13.46
N HIS A 132 21.49 -13.76 12.77
CA HIS A 132 22.06 -12.45 12.52
C HIS A 132 21.20 -11.29 13.05
N ASP A 133 20.39 -11.53 14.08
CA ASP A 133 19.53 -10.53 14.74
C ASP A 133 18.50 -9.89 13.79
N LEU A 134 18.22 -10.56 12.68
CA LEU A 134 17.19 -10.21 11.73
C LEU A 134 15.94 -11.06 11.96
N HIS A 135 14.79 -10.52 11.61
CA HIS A 135 13.52 -11.22 11.70
C HIS A 135 12.81 -11.24 10.36
N LEU A 136 12.73 -12.41 9.72
CA LEU A 136 11.91 -12.61 8.53
C LEU A 136 10.44 -12.72 8.95
N LEU A 137 9.60 -11.81 8.47
CA LEU A 137 8.17 -11.79 8.78
C LEU A 137 7.47 -12.99 8.15
N ASP A 138 6.51 -13.55 8.89
CA ASP A 138 5.71 -14.66 8.41
C ASP A 138 4.62 -14.17 7.45
N ALA A 139 4.59 -14.72 6.25
CA ALA A 139 3.58 -14.42 5.26
C ALA A 139 3.37 -15.56 4.29
N SER A 140 2.14 -15.68 3.80
CA SER A 140 1.84 -16.32 2.53
C SER A 140 1.41 -15.25 1.55
N VAL A 141 1.94 -15.26 0.33
CA VAL A 141 1.69 -14.22 -0.67
C VAL A 141 1.16 -14.89 -1.94
N ARG A 142 -0.07 -14.57 -2.33
CA ARG A 142 -0.60 -14.89 -3.64
C ARG A 142 -0.25 -13.76 -4.58
N HIS A 143 0.51 -14.07 -5.62
CA HIS A 143 0.82 -13.14 -6.68
C HIS A 143 -0.03 -13.48 -7.90
N LEU A 144 -1.01 -12.62 -8.20
CA LEU A 144 -1.90 -12.81 -9.35
C LEU A 144 -1.30 -12.19 -10.63
N GLY A 145 -0.42 -11.21 -10.48
CA GLY A 145 -0.07 -10.33 -11.59
C GLY A 145 -1.21 -9.38 -11.97
N THR A 146 -0.91 -8.38 -12.76
CA THR A 146 -1.90 -7.38 -13.17
C THR A 146 -3.01 -8.00 -14.03
N ASP A 147 -2.66 -8.91 -14.93
CA ASP A 147 -3.60 -9.50 -15.89
C ASP A 147 -4.62 -10.41 -15.22
N ILE A 148 -4.17 -11.35 -14.40
CA ILE A 148 -5.07 -12.27 -13.68
C ILE A 148 -5.90 -11.51 -12.65
N ASN A 149 -5.30 -10.54 -11.95
CA ASN A 149 -6.02 -9.68 -11.03
C ASN A 149 -7.16 -8.91 -11.73
N TYR A 150 -6.94 -8.42 -12.94
CA TYR A 150 -7.98 -7.81 -13.75
C TYR A 150 -9.13 -8.79 -14.07
N VAL A 151 -8.82 -10.02 -14.50
CA VAL A 151 -9.80 -11.08 -14.78
C VAL A 151 -10.64 -11.39 -13.52
N VAL A 152 -10.00 -11.52 -12.36
CA VAL A 152 -10.71 -11.76 -11.09
C VAL A 152 -11.69 -10.63 -10.79
N LEU A 153 -11.26 -9.38 -10.93
CA LEU A 153 -12.11 -8.21 -10.69
C LEU A 153 -13.27 -8.12 -11.71
N GLU A 154 -13.02 -8.43 -12.98
CA GLU A 154 -14.05 -8.44 -14.01
C GLU A 154 -15.11 -9.51 -13.76
N ASN A 155 -14.70 -10.72 -13.36
CA ASN A 155 -15.62 -11.80 -13.02
C ASN A 155 -16.43 -11.48 -11.75
N LEU A 156 -15.82 -10.88 -10.71
CA LEU A 156 -16.53 -10.40 -9.54
C LEU A 156 -17.55 -9.30 -9.90
N TYR A 157 -17.17 -8.35 -10.76
CA TYR A 157 -18.09 -7.32 -11.25
C TYR A 157 -19.28 -7.93 -11.99
N ASN A 158 -19.03 -8.88 -12.88
CA ASN A 158 -20.08 -9.54 -13.65
C ASN A 158 -21.07 -10.33 -12.79
N ASP A 159 -20.61 -10.92 -11.69
CA ASP A 159 -21.50 -11.59 -10.72
C ASP A 159 -22.31 -10.59 -9.89
N LEU A 160 -21.74 -9.43 -9.55
CA LEU A 160 -22.36 -8.46 -8.65
C LEU A 160 -23.30 -7.47 -9.36
N LYS A 161 -23.04 -7.10 -10.62
CA LYS A 161 -23.74 -6.01 -11.33
C LYS A 161 -25.25 -6.17 -11.45
N GLU A 162 -25.76 -7.42 -11.42
CA GLU A 162 -27.20 -7.71 -11.49
C GLU A 162 -27.86 -7.74 -10.08
N LYS A 163 -27.06 -7.74 -9.02
CA LYS A 163 -27.50 -7.89 -7.62
C LYS A 163 -27.35 -6.61 -6.82
N VAL A 164 -26.43 -5.75 -7.24
CA VAL A 164 -25.98 -4.53 -6.54
C VAL A 164 -26.09 -3.33 -7.46
N ALA A 165 -26.64 -2.23 -6.99
CA ALA A 165 -26.72 -0.98 -7.73
C ALA A 165 -25.35 -0.26 -7.72
N PHE A 166 -24.64 -0.24 -8.84
CA PHE A 166 -23.37 0.48 -8.97
C PHE A 166 -23.58 1.88 -9.55
N PHE A 167 -23.09 2.90 -8.84
CA PHE A 167 -23.06 4.29 -9.26
C PHE A 167 -21.61 4.71 -9.49
N PHE A 168 -21.15 4.59 -10.73
CA PHE A 168 -19.81 5.05 -11.14
C PHE A 168 -19.83 6.54 -11.50
N ASP A 169 -18.63 7.16 -11.48
CA ASP A 169 -18.49 8.60 -11.76
C ASP A 169 -19.35 9.47 -10.83
N THR A 170 -19.66 8.94 -9.64
CA THR A 170 -20.58 9.53 -8.68
C THR A 170 -19.89 9.75 -7.35
N PRO A 171 -19.08 10.82 -7.23
CA PRO A 171 -18.38 11.13 -5.98
C PRO A 171 -19.39 11.52 -4.90
N VAL A 172 -19.26 10.89 -3.73
CA VAL A 172 -19.99 11.29 -2.53
C VAL A 172 -19.35 12.54 -1.95
N LEU A 173 -20.14 13.57 -1.68
CA LEU A 173 -19.70 14.85 -1.14
C LEU A 173 -19.64 14.85 0.39
N SER A 174 -20.65 14.25 1.02
CA SER A 174 -20.73 14.12 2.48
C SER A 174 -21.67 12.98 2.89
N VAL A 175 -21.57 12.59 4.16
CA VAL A 175 -22.46 11.63 4.83
C VAL A 175 -23.01 12.34 6.07
N ALA A 176 -24.30 12.20 6.32
CA ALA A 176 -24.96 12.76 7.49
C ALA A 176 -25.87 11.75 8.16
N ALA A 177 -25.93 11.75 9.47
CA ALA A 177 -26.91 10.96 10.20
C ALA A 177 -28.32 11.49 9.93
N ALA A 178 -29.26 10.62 9.60
CA ALA A 178 -30.64 10.98 9.24
C ALA A 178 -31.63 9.94 9.76
N GLY A 179 -32.40 10.28 10.75
CA GLY A 179 -33.36 9.37 11.35
C GLY A 179 -32.70 8.15 11.98
N LYS A 180 -33.01 6.95 11.46
CA LYS A 180 -32.40 5.68 11.90
C LYS A 180 -31.19 5.25 11.09
N GLY A 181 -30.76 6.06 10.10
CA GLY A 181 -29.70 5.68 9.19
C GLY A 181 -28.91 6.90 8.74
N TYR A 182 -28.50 6.90 7.46
CA TYR A 182 -27.59 7.87 6.90
C TYR A 182 -28.07 8.38 5.56
N ASP A 183 -27.90 9.68 5.36
CA ASP A 183 -28.04 10.32 4.05
C ASP A 183 -26.65 10.43 3.39
N VAL A 184 -26.51 9.83 2.23
CA VAL A 184 -25.33 9.90 1.36
C VAL A 184 -25.60 10.96 0.32
N ILE A 185 -24.86 12.05 0.36
CA ILE A 185 -25.09 13.26 -0.44
C ILE A 185 -24.12 13.28 -1.62
N CYS A 186 -24.67 13.26 -2.83
CA CYS A 186 -23.95 13.44 -4.09
C CYS A 186 -24.29 14.82 -4.69
N ALA A 187 -23.68 15.17 -5.84
CA ALA A 187 -23.89 16.47 -6.46
C ALA A 187 -25.38 16.74 -6.81
N ASP A 188 -26.04 15.74 -7.37
CA ASP A 188 -27.38 15.90 -7.93
C ASP A 188 -28.48 15.18 -7.14
N SER A 189 -28.14 14.40 -6.10
CA SER A 189 -29.08 13.53 -5.40
C SER A 189 -28.61 13.17 -4.02
N THR A 190 -29.57 12.92 -3.13
CA THR A 190 -29.35 12.33 -1.81
C THR A 190 -29.98 10.94 -1.76
N TYR A 191 -29.23 9.99 -1.19
CA TYR A 191 -29.65 8.60 -1.03
C TYR A 191 -29.65 8.24 0.44
N HIS A 192 -30.67 7.52 0.87
CA HIS A 192 -30.82 7.09 2.27
C HIS A 192 -30.47 5.62 2.42
N CYS A 193 -29.83 5.24 3.54
CA CYS A 193 -29.59 3.85 3.92
C CYS A 193 -29.68 3.63 5.43
N ASP A 194 -30.01 2.40 5.82
CA ASP A 194 -29.99 1.99 7.24
C ASP A 194 -28.54 1.81 7.73
N ASN A 195 -27.66 1.24 6.88
CA ASN A 195 -26.24 1.04 7.17
C ASN A 195 -25.37 1.67 6.08
N CYS A 196 -24.29 2.32 6.49
CA CYS A 196 -23.33 2.93 5.57
C CYS A 196 -21.92 2.35 5.81
N ILE A 197 -21.28 1.86 4.74
CA ILE A 197 -19.90 1.37 4.77
C ILE A 197 -19.02 2.33 3.98
N ILE A 198 -18.12 3.03 4.67
CA ILE A 198 -17.12 3.88 4.03
C ILE A 198 -15.86 3.02 3.78
N SER A 199 -15.56 2.77 2.51
CA SER A 199 -14.45 1.94 2.03
C SER A 199 -13.57 2.69 1.02
N VAL A 200 -13.19 3.92 1.35
CA VAL A 200 -12.35 4.75 0.47
C VAL A 200 -10.88 4.35 0.58
N GLY A 201 -10.16 4.53 -0.53
CA GLY A 201 -8.70 4.33 -0.59
C GLY A 201 -7.92 5.59 -0.20
N ARG A 202 -6.60 5.58 -0.42
CA ARG A 202 -5.70 6.70 -0.12
C ARG A 202 -6.11 8.01 -0.80
N ILE A 203 -6.61 7.95 -2.02
CA ILE A 203 -7.05 9.16 -2.73
C ILE A 203 -8.25 9.83 -2.05
N GLY A 204 -9.05 9.06 -1.30
CA GLY A 204 -10.15 9.54 -0.49
C GLY A 204 -9.78 10.04 0.90
N SER A 205 -8.48 10.06 1.28
CA SER A 205 -8.06 10.40 2.64
C SER A 205 -8.50 11.79 3.09
N LYS A 206 -8.34 12.81 2.24
CA LYS A 206 -8.77 14.18 2.55
C LYS A 206 -10.29 14.30 2.69
N TRP A 207 -11.03 13.54 1.89
CA TRP A 207 -12.49 13.45 2.02
C TRP A 207 -12.87 12.76 3.33
N MET A 208 -12.16 11.69 3.70
CA MET A 208 -12.39 10.98 4.97
C MET A 208 -12.09 11.88 6.18
N GLU A 209 -11.00 12.66 6.13
CA GLU A 209 -10.69 13.67 7.14
C GLU A 209 -11.82 14.69 7.32
N LYS A 210 -12.37 15.16 6.19
CA LYS A 210 -13.52 16.06 6.20
C LYS A 210 -14.74 15.42 6.85
N VAL A 211 -15.09 14.19 6.48
CA VAL A 211 -16.22 13.45 7.06
C VAL A 211 -16.02 13.26 8.56
N CYS A 212 -14.84 12.83 9.00
CA CYS A 212 -14.55 12.66 10.42
C CYS A 212 -14.72 13.98 11.19
N LYS A 213 -14.23 15.10 10.61
CA LYS A 213 -14.38 16.42 11.24
C LYS A 213 -15.82 16.92 11.28
N GLU A 214 -16.58 16.72 10.20
CA GLU A 214 -18.00 17.15 10.11
C GLU A 214 -18.92 16.34 11.03
N MET A 215 -18.56 15.09 11.29
CA MET A 215 -19.35 14.18 12.14
C MET A 215 -18.75 14.01 13.55
N ASP A 216 -17.71 14.75 13.91
CA ASP A 216 -16.99 14.58 15.19
C ASP A 216 -16.53 13.13 15.46
N ILE A 217 -16.15 12.39 14.43
CA ILE A 217 -15.61 11.04 14.56
C ILE A 217 -14.17 11.11 15.06
N PRO A 218 -13.82 10.50 16.19
CA PRO A 218 -12.46 10.54 16.73
C PRO A 218 -11.44 9.87 15.79
N THR A 219 -10.27 10.49 15.65
CA THR A 219 -9.15 9.98 14.85
C THR A 219 -7.85 10.04 15.62
N LYS A 220 -6.90 9.18 15.26
CA LYS A 220 -5.53 9.19 15.78
C LYS A 220 -4.55 9.43 14.65
N SER A 221 -3.43 10.11 14.97
CA SER A 221 -2.29 10.19 14.05
C SER A 221 -1.72 8.79 13.82
N ASN A 222 -1.46 8.47 12.57
CA ASN A 222 -0.80 7.22 12.21
C ASN A 222 0.72 7.45 12.11
N ARG A 223 1.45 6.37 11.86
CA ARG A 223 2.90 6.42 11.62
C ARG A 223 3.21 7.01 10.25
N VAL A 224 4.47 7.37 10.07
CA VAL A 224 5.09 7.59 8.76
C VAL A 224 6.32 6.68 8.67
N ASP A 225 6.53 6.07 7.52
CA ASP A 225 7.75 5.30 7.26
C ASP A 225 8.65 6.09 6.32
N LEU A 226 9.90 6.29 6.73
CA LEU A 226 10.88 7.11 6.03
C LEU A 226 12.16 6.31 5.79
N GLY A 227 12.74 6.49 4.62
CA GLY A 227 14.01 5.85 4.31
C GLY A 227 14.49 6.05 2.89
N VAL A 228 15.12 5.02 2.36
CA VAL A 228 15.73 4.99 1.05
C VAL A 228 15.29 3.78 0.24
N ARG A 229 15.37 3.88 -1.07
CA ARG A 229 15.37 2.72 -1.95
C ARG A 229 16.80 2.28 -2.21
N VAL A 230 17.06 1.01 -1.96
CA VAL A 230 18.33 0.36 -2.26
C VAL A 230 18.24 -0.26 -3.64
N GLU A 231 19.28 -0.14 -4.43
CA GLU A 231 19.46 -0.83 -5.70
C GLU A 231 20.83 -1.49 -5.72
N LEU A 232 20.85 -2.77 -6.11
CA LEU A 232 22.05 -3.60 -6.15
C LEU A 232 21.87 -4.72 -7.19
N PRO A 233 22.95 -5.41 -7.61
CA PRO A 233 22.86 -6.49 -8.57
C PRO A 233 21.89 -7.59 -8.10
N ALA A 234 21.03 -8.06 -9.01
CA ALA A 234 20.02 -9.08 -8.69
C ALA A 234 20.64 -10.36 -8.11
N ALA A 235 21.85 -10.71 -8.51
CA ALA A 235 22.59 -11.87 -8.00
C ALA A 235 22.75 -11.87 -6.46
N VAL A 236 22.85 -10.69 -5.82
CA VAL A 236 23.02 -10.55 -4.37
C VAL A 236 21.83 -11.12 -3.60
N PHE A 237 20.61 -10.89 -4.10
CA PHE A 237 19.36 -11.36 -3.47
C PHE A 237 18.71 -12.56 -4.17
N ALA A 238 19.27 -13.07 -5.28
CA ALA A 238 18.66 -14.14 -6.07
C ALA A 238 18.26 -15.35 -5.22
N HIS A 239 19.13 -15.79 -4.30
CA HIS A 239 18.87 -16.93 -3.42
C HIS A 239 17.66 -16.75 -2.50
N LEU A 240 17.27 -15.50 -2.17
CA LEU A 240 16.07 -15.15 -1.39
C LEU A 240 14.86 -14.96 -2.31
N THR A 241 15.03 -14.22 -3.41
CA THR A 241 13.92 -13.83 -4.27
C THR A 241 13.38 -14.98 -5.12
N ASP A 242 14.22 -15.95 -5.48
CA ASP A 242 13.80 -17.15 -6.21
C ASP A 242 12.90 -18.06 -5.36
N GLU A 243 13.12 -18.10 -4.03
CA GLU A 243 12.31 -18.91 -3.11
C GLU A 243 11.10 -18.15 -2.56
N LEU A 244 11.30 -16.90 -2.10
CA LEU A 244 10.30 -16.15 -1.35
C LEU A 244 9.59 -15.06 -2.17
N TYR A 245 10.06 -14.76 -3.38
CA TYR A 245 9.65 -13.67 -4.23
C TYR A 245 9.88 -12.29 -3.57
N GLU A 246 9.18 -11.99 -2.49
CA GLU A 246 9.32 -10.78 -1.69
C GLU A 246 9.58 -11.13 -0.23
N SER A 247 10.75 -10.81 0.29
CA SER A 247 11.09 -11.03 1.69
C SER A 247 10.97 -9.74 2.49
N LYS A 248 10.19 -9.79 3.57
CA LYS A 248 10.09 -8.68 4.53
C LYS A 248 10.89 -9.01 5.76
N ILE A 249 12.06 -8.38 5.87
CA ILE A 249 13.03 -8.58 6.93
C ILE A 249 13.03 -7.35 7.82
N VAL A 250 12.95 -7.55 9.12
CA VAL A 250 12.99 -6.50 10.15
C VAL A 250 14.27 -6.63 10.95
N TYR A 251 14.89 -5.50 11.19
CA TYR A 251 16.03 -5.33 12.10
C TYR A 251 15.68 -4.34 13.21
N ARG A 252 16.09 -4.62 14.43
CA ARG A 252 16.00 -3.67 15.54
C ARG A 252 17.37 -3.08 15.75
N THR A 253 17.51 -1.78 15.49
CA THR A 253 18.80 -1.09 15.61
C THR A 253 19.36 -1.17 17.02
N GLU A 254 20.68 -1.46 17.14
CA GLU A 254 21.37 -1.52 18.43
C GLU A 254 21.36 -0.15 19.10
N LYS A 255 21.65 0.90 18.35
CA LYS A 255 21.82 2.25 18.88
C LYS A 255 20.55 2.88 19.42
N TYR A 256 19.42 2.70 18.74
CA TYR A 256 18.18 3.43 19.04
C TYR A 256 16.99 2.53 19.38
N GLY A 257 17.10 1.21 19.15
CA GLY A 257 16.00 0.27 19.30
C GLY A 257 14.88 0.44 18.25
N ASP A 258 15.13 1.25 17.23
CA ASP A 258 14.15 1.49 16.15
C ASP A 258 14.04 0.25 15.24
N LYS A 259 12.83 0.02 14.73
CA LYS A 259 12.61 -1.02 13.72
C LYS A 259 12.89 -0.45 12.34
N VAL A 260 13.82 -1.08 11.62
CA VAL A 260 14.06 -0.87 10.19
C VAL A 260 13.60 -2.12 9.44
N ARG A 261 12.94 -1.95 8.31
CA ARG A 261 12.43 -3.09 7.55
C ARG A 261 12.67 -2.94 6.05
N THR A 262 12.87 -4.07 5.38
CA THR A 262 12.74 -4.13 3.92
C THR A 262 11.27 -3.97 3.53
N PHE A 263 11.03 -3.31 2.41
CA PHE A 263 9.69 -3.10 1.90
C PHE A 263 9.71 -3.09 0.37
N CYS A 264 8.62 -3.61 -0.25
CA CYS A 264 8.41 -3.57 -1.69
C CYS A 264 9.67 -3.99 -2.49
N MET A 265 10.10 -5.25 -2.31
CA MET A 265 11.23 -5.82 -3.04
C MET A 265 10.80 -6.16 -4.46
N ASN A 266 11.62 -5.75 -5.42
CA ASN A 266 11.38 -5.91 -6.85
C ASN A 266 12.58 -6.63 -7.48
N PRO A 267 12.54 -7.96 -7.56
CA PRO A 267 13.58 -8.72 -8.24
C PRO A 267 13.66 -8.33 -9.72
N LYS A 268 14.86 -8.08 -10.22
CA LYS A 268 15.12 -7.65 -11.62
C LYS A 268 14.25 -6.46 -12.05
N GLY A 269 13.89 -5.60 -11.10
CA GLY A 269 13.03 -4.44 -11.30
C GLY A 269 13.80 -3.14 -11.46
N ALA A 270 13.08 -2.07 -11.72
CA ALA A 270 13.63 -0.72 -11.86
C ALA A 270 13.22 0.17 -10.68
N VAL A 271 14.09 1.11 -10.33
CA VAL A 271 13.78 2.24 -9.46
C VAL A 271 13.01 3.28 -10.25
N VAL A 272 11.97 3.85 -9.69
CA VAL A 272 11.09 4.82 -10.37
C VAL A 272 10.76 6.02 -9.48
N ASN A 273 10.42 7.13 -10.09
CA ASN A 273 9.88 8.30 -9.40
C ASN A 273 8.39 8.12 -9.14
N GLU A 274 7.94 8.57 -7.97
CA GLU A 274 6.53 8.73 -7.63
C GLU A 274 6.25 10.20 -7.35
N ASN A 275 5.27 10.78 -8.04
CA ASN A 275 4.86 12.17 -7.84
C ASN A 275 3.50 12.22 -7.16
N THR A 276 3.46 12.73 -5.94
CA THR A 276 2.23 12.95 -5.19
C THR A 276 2.06 14.42 -4.89
N ASN A 277 1.13 15.07 -5.56
CA ASN A 277 0.83 16.51 -5.38
C ASN A 277 2.07 17.43 -5.53
N GLY A 278 2.95 17.13 -6.48
CA GLY A 278 4.18 17.89 -6.74
C GLY A 278 5.36 17.55 -5.83
N ILE A 279 5.21 16.59 -4.94
CA ILE A 279 6.30 16.04 -4.13
C ILE A 279 6.81 14.78 -4.81
N ILE A 280 8.07 14.75 -5.17
CA ILE A 280 8.72 13.61 -5.82
C ILE A 280 9.38 12.76 -4.74
N THR A 281 9.00 11.49 -4.70
CA THR A 281 9.61 10.45 -3.88
C THR A 281 10.07 9.30 -4.78
N VAL A 282 10.85 8.37 -4.22
CA VAL A 282 11.29 7.19 -4.95
C VAL A 282 10.39 5.98 -4.63
N ASN A 283 10.22 5.11 -5.61
CA ASN A 283 9.56 3.82 -5.47
C ASN A 283 10.27 2.78 -6.36
N GLY A 284 9.79 1.55 -6.40
CA GLY A 284 10.28 0.50 -7.29
C GLY A 284 9.16 -0.14 -8.10
N HIS A 285 9.53 -0.71 -9.22
CA HIS A 285 8.62 -1.42 -10.10
C HIS A 285 9.28 -2.73 -10.58
N SER A 286 8.51 -3.81 -10.65
CA SER A 286 8.92 -5.08 -11.23
C SER A 286 8.20 -5.30 -12.56
N TYR A 287 8.86 -5.98 -13.49
CA TYR A 287 8.33 -6.31 -14.80
C TYR A 287 8.11 -7.82 -14.90
N GLU A 288 6.94 -8.24 -15.37
CA GLU A 288 6.67 -9.66 -15.68
C GLU A 288 7.32 -10.05 -17.01
N ASP A 289 7.32 -9.15 -18.00
CA ASP A 289 7.99 -9.37 -19.29
C ASP A 289 9.52 -9.46 -19.07
N PRO A 290 10.14 -10.64 -19.34
CA PRO A 290 11.58 -10.82 -19.22
C PRO A 290 12.41 -9.83 -20.04
N ALA A 291 11.87 -9.31 -21.15
CA ALA A 291 12.54 -8.34 -22.00
C ALA A 291 12.66 -6.95 -21.35
N LEU A 292 11.86 -6.66 -20.34
CA LEU A 292 11.89 -5.41 -19.58
C LEU A 292 12.60 -5.54 -18.23
N GLN A 293 12.96 -6.76 -17.83
CA GLN A 293 13.70 -7.01 -16.60
C GLN A 293 15.09 -6.41 -16.65
N THR A 294 15.54 -5.92 -15.50
CA THR A 294 16.89 -5.35 -15.34
C THR A 294 17.84 -6.37 -14.71
N GLU A 295 19.12 -6.06 -14.67
CA GLU A 295 20.14 -6.84 -13.95
C GLU A 295 20.15 -6.54 -12.44
N ASN A 296 19.28 -5.62 -11.96
CA ASN A 296 19.27 -5.14 -10.59
C ASN A 296 18.01 -5.62 -9.84
N THR A 297 18.16 -5.82 -8.55
CA THR A 297 17.06 -5.91 -7.58
C THR A 297 17.02 -4.62 -6.78
N ASN A 298 15.82 -4.11 -6.51
CA ASN A 298 15.66 -2.95 -5.64
C ASN A 298 14.62 -3.22 -4.55
N PHE A 299 14.81 -2.58 -3.41
CA PHE A 299 13.89 -2.64 -2.26
C PHE A 299 14.02 -1.38 -1.40
N ALA A 300 12.96 -1.03 -0.69
CA ALA A 300 13.03 0.04 0.29
C ALA A 300 13.59 -0.44 1.63
N LEU A 301 14.35 0.42 2.30
CA LEU A 301 14.67 0.33 3.72
C LEU A 301 13.97 1.48 4.44
N LEU A 302 13.00 1.13 5.29
CA LEU A 302 12.12 2.09 5.93
C LEU A 302 12.20 2.00 7.45
N VAL A 303 12.28 3.16 8.09
CA VAL A 303 12.21 3.34 9.54
C VAL A 303 10.84 3.91 9.89
N SER A 304 10.07 3.19 10.71
CA SER A 304 8.75 3.64 11.16
C SER A 304 8.87 4.66 12.28
N LYS A 305 8.18 5.78 12.15
CA LYS A 305 8.11 6.82 13.18
C LYS A 305 6.66 7.08 13.57
N HIS A 306 6.42 7.09 14.87
CA HIS A 306 5.18 7.53 15.49
C HIS A 306 5.45 8.82 16.23
N PHE A 307 4.53 9.75 16.13
CA PHE A 307 4.58 10.99 16.88
C PHE A 307 3.45 10.99 17.92
N SER A 308 3.80 11.32 19.17
CA SER A 308 2.85 11.53 20.25
C SER A 308 2.53 13.01 20.40
N GLU A 309 1.49 13.32 21.17
CA GLU A 309 1.17 14.71 21.54
C GLU A 309 2.43 15.50 21.97
N PRO A 310 2.56 16.78 21.58
CA PRO A 310 1.57 17.57 20.84
C PRO A 310 1.69 17.43 19.30
N PHE A 311 2.61 16.60 18.79
CA PHE A 311 2.88 16.45 17.36
C PHE A 311 1.98 15.38 16.75
N LYS A 312 1.02 15.78 15.94
CA LYS A 312 0.02 14.89 15.32
C LYS A 312 0.22 14.67 13.82
N ASP A 313 1.05 15.49 13.16
CA ASP A 313 1.18 15.49 11.72
C ASP A 313 2.38 14.67 11.25
N SER A 314 2.26 13.33 11.32
CA SER A 314 3.28 12.41 10.81
C SER A 314 3.48 12.56 9.30
N ASN A 315 2.40 12.80 8.55
CA ASN A 315 2.47 12.95 7.10
C ASN A 315 3.17 14.26 6.72
N GLY A 316 2.86 15.38 7.38
CA GLY A 316 3.56 16.65 7.17
C GLY A 316 5.05 16.56 7.49
N TYR A 317 5.44 15.77 8.50
CA TYR A 317 6.85 15.48 8.77
C TYR A 317 7.51 14.76 7.59
N GLY A 318 6.88 13.70 7.07
CA GLY A 318 7.37 12.96 5.89
C GLY A 318 7.44 13.85 4.64
N GLU A 319 6.41 14.66 4.40
CA GLU A 319 6.37 15.62 3.28
C GLU A 319 7.50 16.65 3.39
N SER A 320 7.79 17.17 4.57
CA SER A 320 8.85 18.18 4.76
C SER A 320 10.23 17.61 4.39
N ILE A 321 10.50 16.36 4.74
CA ILE A 321 11.75 15.67 4.36
C ILE A 321 11.80 15.43 2.84
N ALA A 322 10.71 14.99 2.24
CA ALA A 322 10.65 14.80 0.79
C ALA A 322 10.82 16.12 0.02
N ARG A 323 10.22 17.22 0.50
CA ARG A 323 10.43 18.57 -0.06
C ARG A 323 11.88 19.02 0.06
N LEU A 324 12.54 18.74 1.18
CA LEU A 324 13.95 19.03 1.37
C LEU A 324 14.82 18.28 0.34
N SER A 325 14.52 17.00 0.11
CA SER A 325 15.19 16.21 -0.94
C SER A 325 14.99 16.84 -2.33
N ASN A 326 13.75 17.22 -2.66
CA ASN A 326 13.43 17.83 -3.94
C ASN A 326 14.11 19.20 -4.11
N MET A 327 14.24 19.98 -3.04
CA MET A 327 14.93 21.27 -3.06
C MET A 327 16.42 21.09 -3.36
N LEU A 328 17.07 20.07 -2.79
CA LEU A 328 18.51 19.84 -2.95
C LEU A 328 18.87 19.09 -4.25
N GLY A 329 18.01 18.18 -4.70
CA GLY A 329 18.28 17.31 -5.85
C GLY A 329 17.42 17.60 -7.09
N GLY A 330 16.49 18.54 -7.03
CA GLY A 330 15.50 18.75 -8.09
C GLY A 330 14.47 17.59 -8.19
N GLY A 331 14.58 16.58 -7.32
CA GLY A 331 13.79 15.36 -7.29
C GLY A 331 14.43 14.34 -6.35
N VAL A 332 14.68 13.15 -6.87
CA VAL A 332 15.35 12.07 -6.13
C VAL A 332 16.87 12.28 -6.14
N ILE A 333 17.49 12.07 -4.99
CA ILE A 333 18.95 12.05 -4.82
C ILE A 333 19.43 10.60 -4.84
N VAL A 334 20.56 10.31 -5.52
CA VAL A 334 21.25 9.03 -5.46
C VAL A 334 22.61 9.18 -4.82
N GLN A 335 22.97 8.22 -3.95
CA GLN A 335 24.28 8.16 -3.29
C GLN A 335 24.76 6.72 -3.24
N ARG A 336 26.06 6.48 -3.53
CA ARG A 336 26.71 5.18 -3.29
C ARG A 336 26.85 4.96 -1.78
N PHE A 337 26.63 3.73 -1.32
CA PHE A 337 26.79 3.37 0.08
C PHE A 337 28.18 3.67 0.62
N GLY A 338 29.23 3.35 -0.15
CA GLY A 338 30.59 3.67 0.24
C GLY A 338 30.88 5.15 0.41
N ASP A 339 30.25 6.02 -0.40
CA ASP A 339 30.39 7.47 -0.24
C ASP A 339 29.65 7.97 1.01
N LEU A 340 28.46 7.42 1.29
CA LEU A 340 27.72 7.73 2.51
C LEU A 340 28.54 7.38 3.77
N ILE A 341 29.13 6.19 3.81
CA ILE A 341 29.95 5.76 4.98
C ILE A 341 31.18 6.65 5.17
N ARG A 342 31.73 7.16 4.07
CA ARG A 342 32.87 8.11 4.14
C ARG A 342 32.47 9.55 4.40
N GLY A 343 31.17 9.83 4.62
CA GLY A 343 30.64 11.15 4.90
C GLY A 343 30.83 12.15 3.74
N ARG A 344 30.67 11.69 2.52
CA ARG A 344 30.82 12.53 1.31
C ARG A 344 29.73 12.28 0.29
N ARG A 345 29.37 13.31 -0.48
CA ARG A 345 28.43 13.17 -1.56
C ARG A 345 28.96 12.27 -2.68
N SER A 346 28.09 11.57 -3.39
CA SER A 346 28.41 10.98 -4.68
C SER A 346 28.46 12.08 -5.78
N THR A 347 29.23 11.80 -6.82
CA THR A 347 29.33 12.63 -8.03
C THR A 347 28.98 11.78 -9.24
N GLU A 348 28.67 12.43 -10.37
CA GLU A 348 28.37 11.73 -11.63
C GLU A 348 29.45 10.71 -11.97
N ASN A 349 30.71 11.11 -11.97
CA ASN A 349 31.83 10.21 -12.27
C ASN A 349 31.87 8.99 -11.36
N ARG A 350 31.61 9.15 -10.04
CA ARG A 350 31.60 8.01 -9.12
C ARG A 350 30.42 7.06 -9.34
N ILE A 351 29.28 7.58 -9.80
CA ILE A 351 28.13 6.75 -10.17
C ILE A 351 28.43 6.01 -11.47
N GLU A 352 29.04 6.68 -12.46
CA GLU A 352 29.42 6.09 -13.75
C GLU A 352 30.52 5.02 -13.62
N GLU A 353 31.47 5.21 -12.68
CA GLU A 353 32.55 4.25 -12.39
C GLU A 353 32.08 3.04 -11.56
N ALA A 354 30.85 3.07 -10.99
CA ALA A 354 30.31 1.96 -10.23
C ALA A 354 30.04 0.75 -11.13
N PHE A 355 30.21 -0.47 -10.60
CA PHE A 355 29.92 -1.68 -11.36
C PHE A 355 28.41 -1.90 -11.58
N ILE A 356 27.56 -1.19 -10.87
CA ILE A 356 26.11 -1.23 -11.01
C ILE A 356 25.63 -0.07 -11.90
N THR A 357 24.82 -0.39 -12.90
CA THR A 357 24.17 0.63 -13.73
C THR A 357 22.84 1.06 -13.09
N PRO A 358 22.69 2.35 -12.71
CA PRO A 358 21.44 2.86 -12.15
C PRO A 358 20.27 2.67 -13.11
N THR A 359 19.13 2.20 -12.61
CA THR A 359 17.90 2.10 -13.42
C THR A 359 17.06 3.38 -13.40
N LEU A 360 17.27 4.26 -12.41
CA LEU A 360 16.71 5.60 -12.36
C LEU A 360 17.81 6.65 -12.53
N GLN A 361 17.63 7.55 -13.48
CA GLN A 361 18.44 8.74 -13.58
C GLN A 361 18.05 9.73 -12.47
N ALA A 362 18.90 9.87 -11.45
CA ALA A 362 18.70 10.71 -10.28
C ALA A 362 19.90 11.61 -10.04
N THR A 363 19.76 12.66 -9.25
CA THR A 363 20.84 13.61 -8.96
C THR A 363 21.83 13.01 -7.95
N PRO A 364 23.12 12.84 -8.30
CA PRO A 364 24.13 12.42 -7.34
C PRO A 364 24.30 13.44 -6.22
N GLY A 365 24.21 12.98 -4.95
CA GLY A 365 24.18 13.90 -3.81
C GLY A 365 24.59 13.26 -2.50
N ASP A 366 24.13 13.87 -1.42
CA ASP A 366 24.40 13.47 -0.03
C ASP A 366 23.09 13.34 0.74
N LEU A 367 22.70 12.11 1.06
CA LEU A 367 21.48 11.80 1.82
C LEU A 367 21.56 12.24 3.28
N SER A 368 22.76 12.48 3.81
CA SER A 368 22.94 12.99 5.18
C SER A 368 22.44 14.43 5.35
N LEU A 369 22.30 15.18 4.26
CA LEU A 369 21.71 16.52 4.26
C LEU A 369 20.18 16.51 4.29
N VAL A 370 19.57 15.36 4.06
CA VAL A 370 18.10 15.21 3.93
C VAL A 370 17.53 14.37 5.06
N LEU A 371 18.07 13.18 5.26
CA LEU A 371 17.54 12.25 6.23
C LEU A 371 18.03 12.58 7.64
N PRO A 372 17.14 12.65 8.65
CA PRO A 372 17.55 12.78 10.02
C PRO A 372 18.55 11.70 10.43
N LYS A 373 19.58 12.11 11.17
CA LYS A 373 20.67 11.21 11.58
C LYS A 373 20.20 9.87 12.15
N ARG A 374 19.17 9.87 12.99
CA ARG A 374 18.62 8.65 13.59
C ARG A 374 18.06 7.67 12.55
N ILE A 375 17.43 8.18 11.50
CA ILE A 375 16.92 7.36 10.39
C ILE A 375 18.07 6.82 9.56
N LEU A 376 19.03 7.68 9.23
CA LEU A 376 20.19 7.31 8.44
C LEU A 376 21.07 6.27 9.12
N ASP A 377 21.37 6.47 10.41
CA ASP A 377 22.12 5.49 11.21
C ASP A 377 21.42 4.12 11.22
N GLY A 378 20.08 4.10 11.39
CA GLY A 378 19.31 2.86 11.38
C GLY A 378 19.34 2.14 10.03
N ILE A 379 19.32 2.89 8.92
CA ILE A 379 19.45 2.34 7.56
C ILE A 379 20.85 1.71 7.37
N ILE A 380 21.89 2.40 7.82
CA ILE A 380 23.27 1.90 7.76
C ILE A 380 23.42 0.60 8.55
N GLU A 381 22.93 0.55 9.80
CA GLU A 381 22.95 -0.68 10.60
C GLU A 381 22.21 -1.82 9.89
N MET A 382 21.05 -1.55 9.31
CA MET A 382 20.26 -2.56 8.57
C MET A 382 20.99 -3.08 7.33
N ILE A 383 21.71 -2.23 6.59
CA ILE A 383 22.51 -2.64 5.42
C ILE A 383 23.60 -3.63 5.84
N TYR A 384 24.33 -3.34 6.92
CA TYR A 384 25.34 -4.26 7.44
C TYR A 384 24.75 -5.55 8.00
N ALA A 385 23.57 -5.49 8.60
CA ALA A 385 22.87 -6.69 9.06
C ALA A 385 22.41 -7.56 7.89
N LEU A 386 21.85 -6.96 6.83
CA LEU A 386 21.45 -7.66 5.61
C LEU A 386 22.63 -8.29 4.88
N ASP A 387 23.80 -7.67 4.90
CA ASP A 387 25.02 -8.18 4.27
C ASP A 387 25.44 -9.56 4.82
N LYS A 388 25.09 -9.87 6.08
CA LYS A 388 25.33 -11.18 6.69
C LYS A 388 24.41 -12.28 6.10
N VAL A 389 23.26 -11.91 5.56
CA VAL A 389 22.26 -12.83 4.99
C VAL A 389 22.32 -12.84 3.46
N ALA A 390 22.66 -11.71 2.87
CA ALA A 390 22.83 -11.49 1.44
C ALA A 390 24.17 -10.75 1.21
N PRO A 391 25.29 -11.48 1.19
CA PRO A 391 26.62 -10.90 1.02
C PRO A 391 26.73 -10.08 -0.27
N GLY A 392 27.24 -8.86 -0.14
CA GLY A 392 27.30 -7.86 -1.20
C GLY A 392 26.27 -6.72 -1.04
N THR A 393 25.38 -6.81 -0.04
CA THR A 393 24.43 -5.72 0.27
C THR A 393 25.17 -4.46 0.73
N ALA A 394 26.21 -4.59 1.55
CA ALA A 394 27.03 -3.48 2.05
C ALA A 394 28.21 -3.13 1.13
N ASN A 395 28.12 -3.45 -0.16
CA ASN A 395 29.13 -3.05 -1.15
C ASN A 395 29.17 -1.54 -1.32
N ASP A 396 30.37 -0.99 -1.55
CA ASP A 396 30.58 0.44 -1.78
C ASP A 396 29.71 1.00 -2.91
N ASP A 397 29.44 0.18 -3.95
CA ASP A 397 28.69 0.56 -5.14
C ASP A 397 27.18 0.32 -5.03
N THR A 398 26.69 -0.23 -3.91
CA THR A 398 25.25 -0.30 -3.64
C THR A 398 24.68 1.11 -3.69
N LEU A 399 23.61 1.31 -4.48
CA LEU A 399 22.99 2.61 -4.67
C LEU A 399 21.85 2.82 -3.69
N LEU A 400 21.79 4.01 -3.10
CA LEU A 400 20.76 4.47 -2.20
C LEU A 400 20.06 5.68 -2.82
N TYR A 401 18.76 5.57 -3.04
CA TYR A 401 17.94 6.66 -3.57
C TYR A 401 17.07 7.24 -2.46
N GLY A 402 17.03 8.52 -2.32
CA GLY A 402 16.23 9.20 -1.30
C GLY A 402 15.41 10.37 -1.84
N VAL A 403 14.27 10.53 -1.23
CA VAL A 403 13.74 9.75 -0.09
C VAL A 403 12.59 8.84 -0.54
N GLU A 404 12.47 7.71 0.12
CA GLU A 404 11.24 6.93 0.05
C GLU A 404 10.40 7.23 1.30
N VAL A 405 9.12 7.54 1.08
CA VAL A 405 8.16 7.83 2.13
C VAL A 405 6.92 6.99 1.94
N LYS A 406 6.46 6.35 3.00
CA LYS A 406 5.14 5.74 3.03
C LYS A 406 4.26 6.52 3.98
N PHE A 407 3.28 7.19 3.41
CA PHE A 407 2.25 7.91 4.13
C PHE A 407 1.13 6.96 4.52
N TYR A 408 0.62 7.12 5.73
CA TYR A 408 -0.53 6.39 6.21
C TYR A 408 -1.64 7.38 6.55
N ASN A 409 -2.88 7.00 6.21
CA ASN A 409 -4.03 7.80 6.59
C ASN A 409 -4.17 7.80 8.13
N MET A 410 -4.80 8.85 8.66
CA MET A 410 -5.18 8.83 10.07
C MET A 410 -6.00 7.58 10.40
N GLU A 411 -5.82 7.06 11.58
CA GLU A 411 -6.58 5.91 12.07
C GLU A 411 -7.89 6.41 12.66
N VAL A 412 -8.99 5.94 12.09
CA VAL A 412 -10.33 6.26 12.58
C VAL A 412 -10.66 5.37 13.76
N ALA A 413 -11.21 5.94 14.84
CA ALA A 413 -11.63 5.18 16.00
C ALA A 413 -12.88 4.34 15.68
N VAL A 414 -12.71 3.02 15.73
CA VAL A 414 -13.79 2.05 15.50
C VAL A 414 -13.73 0.95 16.57
N ASN A 415 -14.83 0.20 16.70
CA ASN A 415 -14.94 -0.96 17.58
C ASN A 415 -14.48 -2.26 16.87
N ASP A 416 -14.72 -3.42 17.48
CA ASP A 416 -14.38 -4.75 16.93
C ASP A 416 -15.22 -5.14 15.70
N GLN A 417 -16.34 -4.47 15.46
CA GLN A 417 -17.15 -4.61 14.24
C GLN A 417 -16.72 -3.66 13.13
N LEU A 418 -15.67 -2.84 13.35
CA LEU A 418 -15.24 -1.73 12.51
C LEU A 418 -16.30 -0.63 12.34
N GLU A 419 -17.20 -0.52 13.31
CA GLU A 419 -18.22 0.51 13.44
C GLU A 419 -17.63 1.70 14.21
N CYS A 420 -17.87 2.92 13.75
CA CYS A 420 -17.44 4.12 14.48
C CYS A 420 -18.41 4.46 15.64
N CYS A 421 -18.31 5.65 16.20
CA CYS A 421 -19.20 6.10 17.29
C CYS A 421 -20.68 6.27 16.86
N TYR A 422 -20.99 6.12 15.58
CA TYR A 422 -22.34 6.18 15.03
C TYR A 422 -22.81 4.77 14.65
N PRO A 423 -23.90 4.23 15.27
CA PRO A 423 -24.42 2.91 14.97
C PRO A 423 -24.82 2.75 13.50
N GLY A 424 -24.36 1.67 12.85
CA GLY A 424 -24.59 1.41 11.44
C GLY A 424 -23.65 2.15 10.48
N LEU A 425 -22.65 2.89 10.99
CA LEU A 425 -21.61 3.54 10.18
C LEU A 425 -20.28 2.82 10.36
N TYR A 426 -19.87 2.08 9.33
CA TYR A 426 -18.67 1.27 9.32
C TYR A 426 -17.58 1.95 8.48
N ILE A 427 -16.33 1.91 8.94
CA ILE A 427 -15.20 2.56 8.26
C ILE A 427 -14.09 1.55 8.04
N ILE A 428 -13.85 1.21 6.77
CA ILE A 428 -12.91 0.18 6.34
C ILE A 428 -12.03 0.67 5.18
N GLY A 429 -11.17 -0.21 4.68
CA GLY A 429 -10.27 0.12 3.58
C GLY A 429 -9.10 1.00 4.02
N ASP A 430 -8.31 1.43 3.05
CA ASP A 430 -7.07 2.19 3.29
C ASP A 430 -7.37 3.57 3.94
N GLY A 431 -8.54 4.14 3.63
CA GLY A 431 -9.01 5.41 4.21
C GLY A 431 -9.29 5.37 5.71
N SER A 432 -9.50 4.19 6.28
CA SER A 432 -9.67 4.01 7.73
C SER A 432 -8.37 4.14 8.52
N GLY A 433 -7.21 4.05 7.85
CA GLY A 433 -5.91 3.96 8.51
C GLY A 433 -5.59 2.59 9.14
N ILE A 434 -6.53 1.62 9.05
CA ILE A 434 -6.41 0.29 9.66
C ILE A 434 -5.84 -0.73 8.68
N THR A 435 -6.21 -0.63 7.39
CA THR A 435 -5.80 -1.58 6.35
C THR A 435 -4.98 -0.90 5.26
N HIS A 436 -3.93 -1.56 4.77
CA HIS A 436 -2.97 -1.01 3.80
C HIS A 436 -2.58 -2.02 2.71
N SER A 437 -3.31 -3.13 2.58
CA SER A 437 -3.11 -4.15 1.55
C SER A 437 -4.43 -4.65 1.00
N LEU A 438 -4.38 -5.29 -0.17
CA LEU A 438 -5.55 -5.86 -0.83
C LEU A 438 -6.27 -6.85 0.09
N SER A 439 -5.53 -7.80 0.69
CA SER A 439 -6.10 -8.82 1.57
C SER A 439 -6.76 -8.25 2.82
N HIS A 440 -6.10 -7.32 3.51
CA HIS A 440 -6.66 -6.72 4.73
C HIS A 440 -7.89 -5.86 4.42
N ALA A 441 -7.85 -5.09 3.35
CA ALA A 441 -9.01 -4.30 2.92
C ALA A 441 -10.20 -5.20 2.55
N SER A 442 -9.97 -6.25 1.75
CA SER A 442 -11.00 -7.23 1.39
C SER A 442 -11.56 -7.95 2.62
N ALA A 443 -10.68 -8.40 3.53
CA ALA A 443 -11.07 -9.08 4.77
C ALA A 443 -11.92 -8.18 5.68
N SER A 444 -11.60 -6.87 5.77
CA SER A 444 -12.41 -5.92 6.53
C SER A 444 -13.81 -5.76 5.94
N GLY A 445 -13.93 -5.77 4.60
CA GLY A 445 -15.22 -5.76 3.91
C GLY A 445 -16.08 -6.99 4.23
N VAL A 446 -15.48 -8.18 4.16
CA VAL A 446 -16.15 -9.44 4.54
C VAL A 446 -16.58 -9.40 6.00
N HIS A 447 -15.72 -8.92 6.90
CA HIS A 447 -16.03 -8.83 8.33
C HIS A 447 -17.26 -7.95 8.58
N VAL A 448 -17.30 -6.73 8.07
CA VAL A 448 -18.43 -5.80 8.24
C VAL A 448 -19.71 -6.38 7.64
N ALA A 449 -19.66 -6.97 6.44
CA ALA A 449 -20.83 -7.61 5.84
C ALA A 449 -21.40 -8.73 6.74
N ARG A 450 -20.53 -9.49 7.41
CA ARG A 450 -20.95 -10.51 8.38
C ARG A 450 -21.59 -9.89 9.62
N CYS A 451 -21.07 -8.78 10.12
CA CYS A 451 -21.68 -8.06 11.26
C CYS A 451 -23.08 -7.54 10.93
N ILE A 452 -23.27 -6.93 9.75
CA ILE A 452 -24.59 -6.42 9.31
C ILE A 452 -25.60 -7.56 9.09
N THR A 453 -25.16 -8.75 8.77
CA THR A 453 -26.03 -9.89 8.41
C THR A 453 -26.22 -10.90 9.53
N GLN A 454 -25.72 -10.65 10.71
CA GLN A 454 -26.02 -11.43 11.92
C GLN A 454 -27.47 -11.19 12.35
#